data_a5a447a6805997b7cbed796e07e9034f
#
_entry.id   a5a447a6805997b7cbed796e07e9034f
#
_cell.length_a   1.000
_cell.length_b   1.000
_cell.length_c   1.000
_cell.angle_alpha   90.00
_cell.angle_beta   90.00
_cell.angle_gamma   90.00
#
_symmetry.space_group_name_H-M   'P 1'
#
loop_
_entity.id
_entity.type
_entity.pdbx_description
1 polymer ?
#
loop_
_entity_poly.entity_id
_entity_poly.type
_entity_poly.pdbx_seq_one_letter_code
_entity_poly.pdbx_strand_id
1 'polypeptide(L)'
;MKLAWKTAALLLWCFSLHALAADNTPTDDVIKQQFAKDSGGMLRLDSFTLRQLDAVGNQATYQVDGDMSSTDNLYTIVEGAGDYLFYERTWTKGQPVKFSAMMQAVGTKDSGWKTTFFSMQTAAKNVGRPFEAGEDRSKMLVVNDAHFMTELGKVEADFARRKATADKDLAQQKVLKQKIAALDEKISLSWGKDANGKPLDRSAVQQEKLEKMYAVDRENDPLKFENRYLETIYEPALAACQQKLSCDATPLYDARDKAFAEHRNAYYTKHTQMAGKIREDMAALDNNVAPLRKEQGELRKQLVALEVSTREFTRDYKWWREALEKMKKEGIIQ
;
A
#
# COMPACT_ATOMS: atom_id res chain seq x y z
N MET A 1 -105.76 22.63 -26.58
CA MET A 1 -104.93 23.51 -27.42
C MET A 1 -103.56 22.86 -27.56
N LYS A 2 -103.30 22.27 -28.74
CA LYS A 2 -102.34 22.71 -29.74
C LYS A 2 -100.98 23.03 -29.10
N LEU A 3 -99.85 22.34 -29.36
CA LEU A 3 -99.19 22.31 -30.66
C LEU A 3 -98.12 21.21 -30.67
N ALA A 4 -98.01 20.50 -31.72
CA ALA A 4 -96.94 19.60 -32.12
C ALA A 4 -95.64 20.39 -32.42
N TRP A 5 -94.50 19.82 -32.33
CA TRP A 5 -93.50 19.91 -33.38
C TRP A 5 -92.42 18.87 -33.30
N LYS A 6 -92.23 18.37 -34.45
CA LYS A 6 -91.22 17.48 -34.99
C LYS A 6 -89.78 18.06 -34.79
N THR A 7 -88.83 17.18 -34.64
CA THR A 7 -87.66 17.09 -35.54
C THR A 7 -86.64 16.12 -34.96
N ALA A 8 -86.35 15.18 -35.70
CA ALA A 8 -85.13 14.93 -36.52
C ALA A 8 -84.07 14.14 -35.78
N ALA A 9 -84.03 12.89 -36.17
CA ALA A 9 -82.98 11.93 -35.96
C ALA A 9 -81.62 12.50 -36.51
N LEU A 10 -80.62 12.58 -35.69
CA LEU A 10 -79.25 12.67 -36.10
C LEU A 10 -78.53 11.41 -35.56
N LEU A 11 -78.50 10.40 -36.47
CA LEU A 11 -77.57 9.26 -36.31
C LEU A 11 -76.11 9.76 -36.38
N LEU A 12 -75.49 9.96 -35.20
CA LEU A 12 -74.04 10.00 -35.13
C LEU A 12 -73.51 8.58 -35.26
N TRP A 13 -73.03 8.29 -36.42
CA TRP A 13 -72.14 7.19 -36.68
C TRP A 13 -70.79 7.39 -35.91
N CYS A 14 -70.72 6.92 -34.70
CA CYS A 14 -69.43 6.61 -34.08
C CYS A 14 -68.88 5.38 -34.75
N PHE A 15 -68.19 5.56 -35.86
CA PHE A 15 -67.29 4.55 -36.39
C PHE A 15 -66.29 4.22 -35.34
N SER A 16 -66.44 3.09 -34.70
CA SER A 16 -65.43 2.41 -33.91
C SER A 16 -64.22 2.06 -34.79
N LEU A 17 -63.26 2.97 -34.87
CA LEU A 17 -61.95 2.69 -35.40
C LEU A 17 -61.13 1.83 -34.39
N HIS A 18 -61.69 0.63 -34.07
CA HIS A 18 -60.99 -0.28 -33.15
C HIS A 18 -60.46 -1.54 -33.81
N ALA A 19 -60.46 -1.63 -35.12
CA ALA A 19 -60.20 -2.90 -35.80
C ALA A 19 -58.92 -2.95 -36.64
N LEU A 20 -57.99 -2.02 -36.51
CA LEU A 20 -56.74 -2.04 -37.32
C LEU A 20 -55.44 -2.04 -36.51
N ALA A 21 -55.53 -2.12 -35.18
CA ALA A 21 -54.31 -2.08 -34.36
C ALA A 21 -53.77 -3.49 -34.01
N ALA A 22 -54.54 -4.57 -34.24
CA ALA A 22 -54.15 -5.91 -33.80
C ALA A 22 -53.02 -6.57 -34.61
N ASP A 23 -52.78 -6.12 -35.83
CA ASP A 23 -51.77 -6.75 -36.72
C ASP A 23 -50.37 -6.10 -36.68
N ASN A 24 -50.17 -5.03 -35.95
CA ASN A 24 -48.92 -4.29 -35.92
C ASN A 24 -48.31 -4.17 -34.49
N THR A 25 -48.45 -5.23 -33.70
CA THR A 25 -47.86 -5.32 -32.36
C THR A 25 -46.65 -6.24 -32.39
N PRO A 26 -45.53 -5.92 -31.70
CA PRO A 26 -44.41 -6.85 -31.54
C PRO A 26 -44.88 -8.17 -30.93
N THR A 27 -44.35 -9.30 -31.41
CA THR A 27 -44.66 -10.61 -30.82
C THR A 27 -44.02 -10.75 -29.45
N ASP A 28 -44.60 -11.59 -28.60
CA ASP A 28 -44.06 -11.88 -27.27
C ASP A 28 -42.59 -12.31 -27.30
N ASP A 29 -42.19 -13.11 -28.30
CA ASP A 29 -40.83 -13.59 -28.44
C ASP A 29 -39.83 -12.45 -28.73
N VAL A 30 -40.21 -11.50 -29.59
CA VAL A 30 -39.39 -10.31 -29.88
C VAL A 30 -39.19 -9.48 -28.61
N ILE A 31 -40.25 -9.28 -27.83
CA ILE A 31 -40.21 -8.52 -26.58
C ILE A 31 -39.35 -9.22 -25.55
N LYS A 32 -39.53 -10.55 -25.37
CA LYS A 32 -38.73 -11.35 -24.43
C LYS A 32 -37.25 -11.38 -24.80
N GLN A 33 -36.90 -11.56 -26.08
CA GLN A 33 -35.51 -11.59 -26.55
C GLN A 33 -34.81 -10.23 -26.38
N GLN A 34 -35.52 -9.14 -26.71
CA GLN A 34 -34.94 -7.81 -26.55
C GLN A 34 -34.75 -7.47 -25.07
N PHE A 35 -35.70 -7.78 -24.21
CA PHE A 35 -35.60 -7.59 -22.76
C PHE A 35 -34.40 -8.36 -22.19
N ALA A 36 -34.22 -9.62 -22.55
CA ALA A 36 -33.09 -10.43 -22.14
C ALA A 36 -31.77 -9.83 -22.64
N LYS A 37 -31.72 -9.35 -23.89
CA LYS A 37 -30.55 -8.69 -24.46
C LYS A 37 -30.20 -7.39 -23.72
N ASP A 38 -31.20 -6.55 -23.45
CA ASP A 38 -31.02 -5.25 -22.78
C ASP A 38 -30.55 -5.42 -21.32
N SER A 39 -30.91 -6.51 -20.68
CA SER A 39 -30.44 -6.89 -19.34
C SER A 39 -29.10 -7.64 -19.34
N GLY A 40 -28.43 -7.77 -20.50
CA GLY A 40 -27.21 -8.57 -20.63
C GLY A 40 -27.42 -10.07 -20.36
N GLY A 41 -28.63 -10.59 -20.55
CA GLY A 41 -29.01 -11.98 -20.28
C GLY A 41 -29.25 -12.29 -18.79
N MET A 42 -29.17 -11.31 -17.92
CA MET A 42 -29.34 -11.50 -16.47
C MET A 42 -30.82 -11.68 -16.07
N LEU A 43 -31.74 -11.06 -16.81
CA LEU A 43 -33.18 -11.09 -16.54
C LEU A 43 -33.94 -11.68 -17.74
N ARG A 44 -35.08 -12.29 -17.45
CA ARG A 44 -36.03 -12.75 -18.45
C ARG A 44 -37.45 -12.35 -18.05
N LEU A 45 -38.32 -12.13 -19.04
CA LEU A 45 -39.75 -11.96 -18.83
C LEU A 45 -40.42 -13.35 -18.74
N ASP A 46 -41.04 -13.63 -17.60
CA ASP A 46 -41.79 -14.88 -17.39
C ASP A 46 -43.22 -14.73 -17.93
N SER A 47 -43.90 -13.63 -17.57
CA SER A 47 -45.24 -13.27 -18.07
C SER A 47 -45.37 -11.76 -18.18
N PHE A 48 -46.18 -11.27 -19.11
CA PHE A 48 -46.49 -9.84 -19.18
C PHE A 48 -47.80 -9.59 -19.94
N THR A 49 -48.35 -8.41 -19.73
CA THR A 49 -49.47 -7.85 -20.48
C THR A 49 -49.05 -6.52 -21.10
N LEU A 50 -49.55 -6.22 -22.28
CA LEU A 50 -49.30 -4.98 -22.99
C LEU A 50 -50.58 -4.13 -23.01
N ARG A 51 -50.45 -2.88 -22.64
CA ARG A 51 -51.48 -1.87 -22.84
C ARG A 51 -50.89 -0.73 -23.71
N GLN A 52 -51.38 -0.64 -24.94
CA GLN A 52 -50.97 0.44 -25.83
C GLN A 52 -51.42 1.78 -25.29
N LEU A 53 -50.53 2.72 -25.20
CA LEU A 53 -50.76 4.08 -24.72
C LEU A 53 -50.87 5.08 -25.87
N ASP A 54 -50.01 4.90 -26.89
CA ASP A 54 -49.97 5.76 -28.06
C ASP A 54 -49.39 4.99 -29.25
N ALA A 55 -49.75 5.43 -30.48
CA ALA A 55 -49.19 4.91 -31.73
C ALA A 55 -49.18 6.00 -32.80
N VAL A 56 -48.04 6.22 -33.41
CA VAL A 56 -47.86 7.15 -34.53
C VAL A 56 -46.97 6.53 -35.59
N GLY A 57 -47.53 6.31 -36.77
CA GLY A 57 -46.81 5.67 -37.90
C GLY A 57 -46.33 4.26 -37.57
N ASN A 58 -45.04 4.04 -37.61
CA ASN A 58 -44.39 2.76 -37.28
C ASN A 58 -43.86 2.70 -35.84
N GLN A 59 -44.27 3.61 -34.96
CA GLN A 59 -43.86 3.68 -33.58
C GLN A 59 -45.08 3.57 -32.67
N ALA A 60 -44.98 2.75 -31.62
CA ALA A 60 -45.98 2.65 -30.57
C ALA A 60 -45.34 2.60 -29.19
N THR A 61 -46.05 3.13 -28.19
CA THR A 61 -45.67 3.10 -26.79
C THR A 61 -46.64 2.25 -26.00
N TYR A 62 -46.14 1.35 -25.21
CA TYR A 62 -46.91 0.44 -24.38
C TYR A 62 -46.54 0.61 -22.90
N GLN A 63 -47.52 0.42 -22.04
CA GLN A 63 -47.28 0.01 -20.66
C GLN A 63 -47.21 -1.51 -20.64
N VAL A 64 -46.18 -1.99 -19.92
CA VAL A 64 -45.88 -3.42 -19.76
C VAL A 64 -45.92 -3.74 -18.27
N ASP A 65 -46.85 -4.61 -17.87
CA ASP A 65 -46.99 -5.09 -16.50
C ASP A 65 -46.83 -6.61 -16.49
N GLY A 66 -46.09 -7.16 -15.54
CA GLY A 66 -45.86 -8.60 -15.51
C GLY A 66 -44.90 -9.09 -14.44
N ASP A 67 -44.40 -10.29 -14.68
CA ASP A 67 -43.42 -10.96 -13.84
C ASP A 67 -42.13 -11.18 -14.63
N MET A 68 -41.00 -10.88 -13.99
CA MET A 68 -39.66 -11.15 -14.50
C MET A 68 -38.85 -11.92 -13.47
N SER A 69 -37.91 -12.73 -13.91
CA SER A 69 -37.01 -13.46 -13.02
C SER A 69 -35.55 -13.34 -13.47
N SER A 70 -34.61 -13.53 -12.56
CA SER A 70 -33.22 -13.61 -12.91
C SER A 70 -32.81 -14.98 -13.41
N THR A 71 -31.88 -15.02 -14.35
CA THR A 71 -31.33 -16.26 -14.93
C THR A 71 -30.33 -16.93 -14.00
N ASP A 72 -29.77 -16.17 -13.01
CA ASP A 72 -28.89 -16.67 -11.96
C ASP A 72 -29.16 -15.92 -10.65
N ASN A 73 -28.53 -16.34 -9.53
CA ASN A 73 -28.48 -15.54 -8.33
C ASN A 73 -27.64 -14.28 -8.58
N LEU A 74 -28.19 -13.11 -8.25
CA LEU A 74 -27.50 -11.84 -8.42
C LEU A 74 -27.15 -11.25 -7.05
N TYR A 75 -25.99 -10.62 -6.99
CA TYR A 75 -25.40 -10.12 -5.74
C TYR A 75 -24.94 -8.70 -5.88
N THR A 76 -25.06 -7.94 -4.81
CA THR A 76 -24.51 -6.58 -4.67
C THR A 76 -23.55 -6.55 -3.49
N ILE A 77 -22.41 -5.89 -3.64
CA ILE A 77 -21.49 -5.64 -2.52
C ILE A 77 -22.15 -4.64 -1.57
N VAL A 78 -22.22 -4.99 -0.29
CA VAL A 78 -22.74 -4.12 0.77
C VAL A 78 -21.64 -3.54 1.62
N GLU A 79 -20.50 -4.26 1.79
CA GLU A 79 -19.36 -3.75 2.55
C GLU A 79 -18.08 -4.49 2.18
N GLY A 80 -16.92 -3.86 2.46
CA GLY A 80 -15.58 -4.44 2.33
C GLY A 80 -14.79 -4.34 3.63
N ALA A 81 -14.06 -5.40 3.97
CA ALA A 81 -13.24 -5.46 5.18
C ALA A 81 -11.87 -6.09 4.89
N GLY A 82 -10.95 -5.28 4.39
CA GLY A 82 -9.65 -5.76 3.92
C GLY A 82 -9.85 -6.69 2.71
N ASP A 83 -9.46 -7.95 2.86
CA ASP A 83 -9.61 -8.96 1.82
C ASP A 83 -11.03 -9.56 1.73
N TYR A 84 -11.89 -9.33 2.72
CA TYR A 84 -13.24 -9.88 2.76
C TYR A 84 -14.23 -8.91 2.12
N LEU A 85 -15.19 -9.49 1.37
CA LEU A 85 -16.30 -8.77 0.76
C LEU A 85 -17.61 -9.35 1.25
N PHE A 86 -18.50 -8.46 1.68
CA PHE A 86 -19.85 -8.81 2.09
C PHE A 86 -20.81 -8.50 0.94
N TYR A 87 -21.61 -9.49 0.58
CA TYR A 87 -22.59 -9.41 -0.50
C TYR A 87 -23.99 -9.59 0.06
N GLU A 88 -24.95 -8.90 -0.55
CA GLU A 88 -26.37 -9.21 -0.41
C GLU A 88 -26.83 -9.89 -1.69
N ARG A 89 -27.55 -11.01 -1.56
CA ARG A 89 -28.26 -11.61 -2.68
C ARG A 89 -29.52 -10.78 -2.95
N THR A 90 -29.52 -10.03 -4.03
CA THR A 90 -30.62 -9.15 -4.43
C THR A 90 -31.68 -9.87 -5.23
N TRP A 91 -31.30 -10.90 -6.00
CA TRP A 91 -32.19 -11.74 -6.76
C TRP A 91 -31.87 -13.22 -6.58
N THR A 92 -32.88 -14.02 -6.35
CA THR A 92 -32.78 -15.48 -6.36
C THR A 92 -33.15 -16.00 -7.74
N LYS A 93 -32.30 -16.88 -8.29
CA LYS A 93 -32.50 -17.50 -9.59
C LYS A 93 -33.91 -18.03 -9.76
N GLY A 94 -34.60 -17.61 -10.83
CA GLY A 94 -35.94 -18.08 -11.20
C GLY A 94 -37.07 -17.63 -10.27
N GLN A 95 -36.79 -16.82 -9.24
CA GLN A 95 -37.83 -16.24 -8.39
C GLN A 95 -38.54 -15.11 -9.14
N PRO A 96 -39.86 -15.17 -9.40
CA PRO A 96 -40.59 -14.12 -10.11
C PRO A 96 -40.71 -12.86 -9.25
N VAL A 97 -40.50 -11.71 -9.87
CA VAL A 97 -40.67 -10.38 -9.29
C VAL A 97 -41.57 -9.56 -10.19
N LYS A 98 -42.55 -8.91 -9.60
CA LYS A 98 -43.47 -8.04 -10.35
C LYS A 98 -42.76 -6.78 -10.81
N PHE A 99 -43.06 -6.39 -12.04
CA PHE A 99 -42.55 -5.14 -12.59
C PHE A 99 -43.65 -4.42 -13.38
N SER A 100 -43.49 -3.12 -13.52
CA SER A 100 -44.19 -2.26 -14.46
C SER A 100 -43.17 -1.43 -15.21
N ALA A 101 -43.30 -1.30 -16.52
CA ALA A 101 -42.39 -0.53 -17.35
C ALA A 101 -43.12 0.14 -18.51
N MET A 102 -42.48 1.12 -19.10
CA MET A 102 -42.83 1.64 -20.41
C MET A 102 -41.98 0.95 -21.47
N MET A 103 -42.54 0.62 -22.62
CA MET A 103 -41.84 0.07 -23.75
C MET A 103 -42.20 0.85 -25.01
N GLN A 104 -41.19 1.29 -25.72
CA GLN A 104 -41.31 1.82 -27.07
C GLN A 104 -41.01 0.72 -28.07
N ALA A 105 -41.88 0.55 -29.06
CA ALA A 105 -41.68 -0.35 -30.18
C ALA A 105 -41.62 0.46 -31.48
N VAL A 106 -40.58 0.22 -32.27
CA VAL A 106 -40.41 0.87 -33.59
C VAL A 106 -40.20 -0.21 -34.64
N GLY A 107 -40.99 -0.17 -35.71
CA GLY A 107 -40.89 -1.12 -36.81
C GLY A 107 -42.26 -1.56 -37.30
N THR A 108 -42.27 -2.61 -38.10
CA THR A 108 -43.45 -3.27 -38.61
C THR A 108 -43.20 -4.78 -38.63
N LYS A 109 -44.26 -5.57 -38.86
CA LYS A 109 -44.13 -7.02 -39.01
C LYS A 109 -43.17 -7.42 -40.13
N ASP A 110 -43.11 -6.65 -41.22
CA ASP A 110 -42.25 -6.92 -42.39
C ASP A 110 -40.81 -6.41 -42.20
N SER A 111 -40.62 -5.28 -41.53
CA SER A 111 -39.30 -4.68 -41.30
C SER A 111 -38.62 -5.21 -40.05
N GLY A 112 -39.32 -5.98 -39.24
CA GLY A 112 -38.89 -6.36 -37.89
C GLY A 112 -39.15 -5.25 -36.86
N TRP A 113 -39.18 -5.66 -35.60
CA TRP A 113 -39.44 -4.81 -34.46
C TRP A 113 -38.17 -4.57 -33.65
N LYS A 114 -37.96 -3.30 -33.23
CA LYS A 114 -37.02 -2.93 -32.19
C LYS A 114 -37.82 -2.42 -30.99
N THR A 115 -37.63 -3.05 -29.84
CA THR A 115 -38.26 -2.61 -28.59
C THR A 115 -37.22 -2.06 -27.62
N THR A 116 -37.61 -1.08 -26.81
CA THR A 116 -36.74 -0.46 -25.79
C THR A 116 -37.61 -0.25 -24.56
N PHE A 117 -37.11 -0.78 -23.42
CA PHE A 117 -37.77 -0.59 -22.13
C PHE A 117 -37.22 0.64 -21.43
N PHE A 118 -38.10 1.37 -20.75
CA PHE A 118 -37.73 2.54 -19.94
C PHE A 118 -38.72 2.70 -18.78
N SER A 119 -38.39 3.55 -17.81
CA SER A 119 -39.20 3.83 -16.60
C SER A 119 -39.63 2.53 -15.87
N MET A 120 -38.70 1.57 -15.79
CA MET A 120 -38.97 0.31 -15.10
C MET A 120 -39.09 0.52 -13.59
N GLN A 121 -40.18 -0.01 -13.03
CA GLN A 121 -40.45 -0.05 -11.60
C GLN A 121 -40.54 -1.50 -11.14
N THR A 122 -39.88 -1.85 -10.08
CA THR A 122 -39.87 -3.18 -9.48
C THR A 122 -39.68 -3.08 -7.97
N ALA A 123 -40.12 -4.10 -7.25
CA ALA A 123 -39.86 -4.22 -5.80
C ALA A 123 -38.37 -4.48 -5.48
N ALA A 124 -37.62 -5.00 -6.43
CA ALA A 124 -36.17 -5.18 -6.26
C ALA A 124 -35.41 -3.85 -6.49
N LYS A 125 -34.65 -3.40 -5.47
CA LYS A 125 -33.97 -2.10 -5.53
C LYS A 125 -32.74 -2.10 -6.44
N ASN A 126 -31.99 -3.21 -6.50
CA ASN A 126 -30.77 -3.36 -7.29
C ASN A 126 -30.80 -4.66 -8.07
N VAL A 127 -30.29 -4.67 -9.29
CA VAL A 127 -30.18 -5.92 -10.07
C VAL A 127 -28.95 -6.72 -9.60
N GLY A 128 -27.82 -6.07 -9.34
CA GLY A 128 -26.60 -6.76 -8.99
C GLY A 128 -25.95 -7.48 -10.17
N ARG A 129 -25.00 -8.39 -9.89
CA ARG A 129 -24.36 -9.27 -10.88
C ARG A 129 -24.26 -10.71 -10.37
N PRO A 130 -24.20 -11.72 -11.25
CA PRO A 130 -23.83 -13.06 -10.84
C PRO A 130 -22.36 -13.10 -10.43
N PHE A 131 -21.98 -14.08 -9.63
CA PHE A 131 -20.56 -14.41 -9.44
C PHE A 131 -19.98 -14.98 -10.73
N GLU A 132 -18.76 -14.58 -11.07
CA GLU A 132 -18.08 -15.08 -12.27
C GLU A 132 -17.67 -16.54 -12.12
N ALA A 133 -17.60 -17.26 -13.23
CA ALA A 133 -17.09 -18.61 -13.22
C ALA A 133 -15.59 -18.61 -12.89
N GLY A 134 -15.20 -19.35 -11.82
CA GLY A 134 -13.82 -19.39 -11.33
C GLY A 134 -13.42 -18.26 -10.39
N GLU A 135 -14.33 -17.34 -10.05
CA GLU A 135 -14.10 -16.32 -9.02
C GLU A 135 -13.80 -16.98 -7.66
N ASP A 136 -12.73 -16.56 -7.00
CA ASP A 136 -12.39 -17.06 -5.65
C ASP A 136 -13.39 -16.53 -4.62
N ARG A 137 -14.19 -17.43 -4.09
CA ARG A 137 -15.26 -17.12 -3.12
C ARG A 137 -14.84 -17.31 -1.66
N SER A 138 -13.62 -17.71 -1.41
CA SER A 138 -13.13 -18.02 -0.05
C SER A 138 -13.21 -16.82 0.92
N LYS A 139 -13.25 -15.61 0.38
CA LYS A 139 -13.35 -14.35 1.12
C LYS A 139 -14.66 -13.58 0.87
N MET A 140 -15.66 -14.24 0.29
CA MET A 140 -16.98 -13.66 0.01
C MET A 140 -18.00 -14.18 0.99
N LEU A 141 -18.69 -13.28 1.67
CA LEU A 141 -19.72 -13.59 2.66
C LEU A 141 -21.05 -13.01 2.20
N VAL A 142 -22.08 -13.87 2.03
CA VAL A 142 -23.42 -13.44 1.60
C VAL A 142 -24.29 -13.24 2.83
N VAL A 143 -24.56 -11.98 3.20
CA VAL A 143 -25.17 -11.58 4.48
C VAL A 143 -26.60 -12.14 4.69
N ASN A 144 -27.35 -12.37 3.62
CA ASN A 144 -28.72 -12.94 3.67
C ASN A 144 -28.76 -14.43 3.27
N ASP A 145 -27.62 -15.12 3.29
CA ASP A 145 -27.56 -16.57 3.12
C ASP A 145 -27.80 -17.31 4.44
N ALA A 146 -28.43 -18.48 4.37
CA ALA A 146 -28.70 -19.31 5.55
C ALA A 146 -27.41 -19.75 6.30
N HIS A 147 -26.27 -19.81 5.60
CA HIS A 147 -24.99 -20.22 6.17
C HIS A 147 -24.14 -19.04 6.63
N PHE A 148 -24.59 -17.80 6.46
CA PHE A 148 -23.79 -16.60 6.75
C PHE A 148 -23.17 -16.61 8.15
N MET A 149 -23.95 -16.88 9.19
CA MET A 149 -23.44 -16.90 10.57
C MET A 149 -22.39 -17.99 10.80
N THR A 150 -22.50 -19.11 10.08
CA THR A 150 -21.49 -20.18 10.17
C THR A 150 -20.19 -19.75 9.51
N GLU A 151 -20.25 -19.14 8.34
CA GLU A 151 -19.06 -18.64 7.63
C GLU A 151 -18.42 -17.45 8.38
N LEU A 152 -19.23 -16.53 8.88
CA LEU A 152 -18.77 -15.43 9.74
C LEU A 152 -18.00 -15.96 10.96
N GLY A 153 -18.56 -16.98 11.65
CA GLY A 153 -17.89 -17.60 12.80
C GLY A 153 -16.53 -18.23 12.45
N LYS A 154 -16.37 -18.82 11.26
CA LYS A 154 -15.08 -19.34 10.81
C LYS A 154 -14.05 -18.21 10.61
N VAL A 155 -14.46 -17.09 10.03
CA VAL A 155 -13.58 -15.93 9.83
C VAL A 155 -13.21 -15.31 11.18
N GLU A 156 -14.16 -15.15 12.10
CA GLU A 156 -13.88 -14.66 13.45
C GLU A 156 -12.92 -15.56 14.23
N ALA A 157 -13.06 -16.88 14.11
CA ALA A 157 -12.14 -17.84 14.70
C ALA A 157 -10.73 -17.73 14.09
N ASP A 158 -10.61 -17.44 12.79
CA ASP A 158 -9.32 -17.19 12.16
C ASP A 158 -8.68 -15.90 12.69
N PHE A 159 -9.44 -14.81 12.76
CA PHE A 159 -8.94 -13.56 13.38
C PHE A 159 -8.52 -13.76 14.83
N ALA A 160 -9.25 -14.56 15.61
CA ALA A 160 -8.87 -14.88 17.00
C ALA A 160 -7.52 -15.61 17.07
N ARG A 161 -7.27 -16.58 16.19
CA ARG A 161 -5.97 -17.28 16.10
C ARG A 161 -4.85 -16.32 15.67
N ARG A 162 -5.08 -15.51 14.66
CA ARG A 162 -4.11 -14.49 14.19
C ARG A 162 -3.81 -13.46 15.28
N LYS A 163 -4.82 -13.06 16.06
CA LYS A 163 -4.65 -12.18 17.23
C LYS A 163 -3.73 -12.79 18.27
N ALA A 164 -3.95 -14.06 18.63
CA ALA A 164 -3.09 -14.76 19.60
C ALA A 164 -1.62 -14.85 19.09
N THR A 165 -1.40 -14.98 17.78
CA THR A 165 -0.06 -14.92 17.18
C THR A 165 0.53 -13.52 17.28
N ALA A 166 -0.23 -12.49 16.91
CA ALA A 166 0.21 -11.09 16.98
C ALA A 166 0.56 -10.66 18.42
N ASP A 167 -0.20 -11.13 19.42
CA ASP A 167 0.09 -10.85 20.85
C ASP A 167 1.44 -11.48 21.26
N LYS A 168 1.78 -12.69 20.77
CA LYS A 168 3.10 -13.32 20.98
C LYS A 168 4.21 -12.56 20.28
N ASP A 169 3.95 -12.12 19.04
CA ASP A 169 4.90 -11.33 18.24
C ASP A 169 5.22 -9.99 18.93
N LEU A 170 4.21 -9.32 19.50
CA LEU A 170 4.40 -8.10 20.31
C LEU A 170 5.29 -8.34 21.54
N ALA A 171 5.08 -9.44 22.25
CA ALA A 171 5.93 -9.81 23.37
C ALA A 171 7.37 -10.08 22.92
N GLN A 172 7.56 -10.78 21.81
CA GLN A 172 8.89 -11.04 21.23
C GLN A 172 9.57 -9.77 20.75
N GLN A 173 8.85 -8.82 20.12
CA GLN A 173 9.39 -7.51 19.74
C GLN A 173 9.98 -6.78 20.96
N LYS A 174 9.29 -6.81 22.11
CA LYS A 174 9.79 -6.21 23.34
C LYS A 174 11.12 -6.83 23.78
N VAL A 175 11.24 -8.15 23.73
CA VAL A 175 12.48 -8.86 24.08
C VAL A 175 13.62 -8.51 23.09
N LEU A 176 13.31 -8.48 21.78
CA LEU A 176 14.30 -8.11 20.76
C LEU A 176 14.80 -6.67 20.94
N LYS A 177 13.90 -5.72 21.23
CA LYS A 177 14.27 -4.32 21.52
C LYS A 177 15.21 -4.21 22.72
N GLN A 178 14.97 -4.97 23.78
CA GLN A 178 15.85 -5.01 24.93
C GLN A 178 17.23 -5.60 24.61
N LYS A 179 17.28 -6.69 23.82
CA LYS A 179 18.57 -7.28 23.40
C LYS A 179 19.37 -6.32 22.48
N ILE A 180 18.69 -5.65 21.55
CA ILE A 180 19.33 -4.67 20.68
C ILE A 180 19.90 -3.53 21.51
N ALA A 181 19.16 -2.99 22.48
CA ALA A 181 19.65 -1.93 23.37
C ALA A 181 20.87 -2.37 24.21
N ALA A 182 20.87 -3.61 24.72
CA ALA A 182 22.02 -4.16 25.42
C ALA A 182 23.25 -4.33 24.52
N LEU A 183 23.06 -4.66 23.24
CA LEU A 183 24.16 -4.69 22.27
C LEU A 183 24.65 -3.30 21.91
N ASP A 184 23.75 -2.32 21.76
CA ASP A 184 24.11 -0.90 21.56
C ASP A 184 25.02 -0.40 22.70
N GLU A 185 24.66 -0.72 23.94
CA GLU A 185 25.48 -0.38 25.10
C GLU A 185 26.86 -1.08 25.06
N LYS A 186 26.91 -2.39 24.78
CA LYS A 186 28.17 -3.14 24.66
C LYS A 186 29.06 -2.57 23.56
N ILE A 187 28.49 -2.25 22.39
CA ILE A 187 29.22 -1.63 21.26
C ILE A 187 29.79 -0.28 21.70
N SER A 188 28.96 0.53 22.35
CA SER A 188 29.37 1.84 22.85
C SER A 188 30.53 1.72 23.86
N LEU A 189 30.45 0.81 24.83
CA LEU A 189 31.49 0.57 25.81
C LEU A 189 32.78 0.00 25.20
N SER A 190 32.69 -0.71 24.08
CA SER A 190 33.87 -1.26 23.39
C SER A 190 34.81 -0.18 22.81
N TRP A 191 34.31 1.03 22.58
CA TRP A 191 35.09 2.16 22.10
C TRP A 191 35.79 2.93 23.26
N GLY A 192 35.47 2.61 24.52
CA GLY A 192 35.97 3.29 25.69
C GLY A 192 35.15 4.51 26.09
N LYS A 193 35.71 5.28 27.03
CA LYS A 193 35.07 6.49 27.55
C LYS A 193 36.06 7.66 27.53
N ASP A 194 35.55 8.87 27.39
CA ASP A 194 36.32 10.10 27.56
C ASP A 194 36.64 10.37 29.04
N ALA A 195 37.38 11.46 29.31
CA ALA A 195 37.76 11.89 30.65
C ALA A 195 36.55 12.19 31.57
N ASN A 196 35.38 12.45 31.01
CA ASN A 196 34.14 12.73 31.73
C ASN A 196 33.26 11.46 31.90
N GLY A 197 33.77 10.29 31.46
CA GLY A 197 33.03 9.01 31.53
C GLY A 197 31.99 8.81 30.44
N LYS A 198 31.91 9.69 29.44
CA LYS A 198 30.99 9.55 28.29
C LYS A 198 31.57 8.55 27.31
N PRO A 199 30.72 7.61 26.80
CA PRO A 199 31.15 6.66 25.77
C PRO A 199 31.68 7.38 24.53
N LEU A 200 32.79 6.89 24.00
CA LEU A 200 33.36 7.32 22.74
C LEU A 200 32.72 6.52 21.58
N ASP A 201 32.78 7.07 20.39
CA ASP A 201 32.53 6.35 19.14
C ASP A 201 33.85 6.09 18.40
N ARG A 202 33.78 5.31 17.31
CA ARG A 202 34.94 4.98 16.49
C ARG A 202 35.72 6.22 16.03
N SER A 203 35.03 7.28 15.63
CA SER A 203 35.61 8.51 15.10
C SER A 203 36.36 9.27 16.20
N ALA A 204 35.72 9.40 17.37
CA ALA A 204 36.31 10.09 18.51
C ALA A 204 37.59 9.39 19.00
N VAL A 205 37.59 8.03 19.07
CA VAL A 205 38.80 7.28 19.43
C VAL A 205 39.91 7.47 18.39
N GLN A 206 39.55 7.40 17.10
CA GLN A 206 40.54 7.63 16.03
C GLN A 206 41.11 9.04 16.10
N GLN A 207 40.30 10.06 16.32
CA GLN A 207 40.72 11.44 16.41
C GLN A 207 41.64 11.67 17.63
N GLU A 208 41.29 11.14 18.80
CA GLU A 208 42.13 11.23 19.98
C GLU A 208 43.55 10.66 19.74
N LYS A 209 43.61 9.49 19.07
CA LYS A 209 44.91 8.88 18.73
C LYS A 209 45.68 9.69 17.70
N LEU A 210 45.02 10.26 16.70
CA LEU A 210 45.66 11.13 15.71
C LEU A 210 46.16 12.44 16.34
N GLU A 211 45.41 13.05 17.26
CA GLU A 211 45.84 14.26 17.97
C GLU A 211 47.08 14.01 18.79
N LYS A 212 47.19 12.86 19.47
CA LYS A 212 48.40 12.45 20.17
C LYS A 212 49.62 12.32 19.22
N MET A 213 49.42 11.73 18.04
CA MET A 213 50.44 11.63 17.00
C MET A 213 50.87 13.02 16.51
N TYR A 214 49.90 13.89 16.18
CA TYR A 214 50.19 15.24 15.73
C TYR A 214 50.88 16.12 16.81
N ALA A 215 50.59 15.88 18.09
CA ALA A 215 51.33 16.55 19.16
C ALA A 215 52.81 16.18 19.14
N VAL A 216 53.13 14.88 19.00
CA VAL A 216 54.49 14.38 18.86
C VAL A 216 55.15 14.89 17.58
N ASP A 217 54.43 14.98 16.48
CA ASP A 217 54.94 15.53 15.22
C ASP A 217 55.30 17.02 15.35
N ARG A 218 54.44 17.80 16.01
CA ARG A 218 54.73 19.22 16.28
C ARG A 218 55.96 19.45 17.16
N GLU A 219 56.24 18.54 18.11
CA GLU A 219 57.45 18.61 18.97
C GLU A 219 58.72 18.24 18.22
N ASN A 220 58.62 17.28 17.29
CA ASN A 220 59.78 16.75 16.54
C ASN A 220 59.84 17.29 15.10
N ASP A 221 59.20 18.40 14.81
CA ASP A 221 59.13 19.02 13.48
C ASP A 221 60.52 19.24 12.89
N PRO A 222 60.86 18.63 11.74
CA PRO A 222 62.16 18.78 11.11
C PRO A 222 62.55 20.23 10.84
N LEU A 223 61.62 21.07 10.44
CA LEU A 223 61.86 22.49 10.16
C LEU A 223 62.27 23.26 11.44
N LYS A 224 61.63 22.97 12.56
CA LYS A 224 62.00 23.58 13.85
C LYS A 224 63.39 23.17 14.32
N PHE A 225 63.74 21.89 14.10
CA PHE A 225 65.05 21.40 14.39
C PHE A 225 66.09 22.06 13.47
N GLU A 226 65.88 22.08 12.18
CA GLU A 226 66.79 22.65 11.19
C GLU A 226 67.02 24.12 11.43
N ASN A 227 65.99 24.92 11.66
CA ASN A 227 66.13 26.33 11.98
C ASN A 227 66.93 26.55 13.26
N ARG A 228 66.66 25.81 14.34
CA ARG A 228 67.39 25.88 15.58
C ARG A 228 68.88 25.52 15.38
N TYR A 229 69.16 24.45 14.64
CA TYR A 229 70.45 23.99 14.32
C TYR A 229 71.25 25.04 13.51
N LEU A 230 70.60 25.65 12.53
CA LEU A 230 71.21 26.75 11.76
C LEU A 230 71.57 27.92 12.66
N GLU A 231 70.63 28.42 13.45
CA GLU A 231 70.85 29.59 14.34
C GLU A 231 71.86 29.34 15.45
N THR A 232 71.86 28.19 16.11
CA THR A 232 72.60 27.94 17.33
C THR A 232 73.95 27.24 17.12
N ILE A 233 74.15 26.52 16.03
CA ILE A 233 75.30 25.68 15.75
C ILE A 233 76.04 26.10 14.48
N TYR A 234 75.24 26.05 13.34
CA TYR A 234 75.85 26.17 12.00
C TYR A 234 76.35 27.62 11.72
N GLU A 235 75.49 28.62 11.87
CA GLU A 235 75.82 30.01 11.56
C GLU A 235 77.00 30.56 12.46
N PRO A 236 77.00 30.31 13.80
CA PRO A 236 78.14 30.70 14.64
C PRO A 236 79.43 30.00 14.23
N ALA A 237 79.39 28.71 13.89
CA ALA A 237 80.57 27.96 13.46
C ALA A 237 81.08 28.45 12.10
N LEU A 238 80.24 28.77 11.20
CA LEU A 238 80.55 29.31 9.88
C LEU A 238 81.18 30.71 10.02
N ALA A 239 80.65 31.58 10.85
CA ALA A 239 81.17 32.90 11.11
C ALA A 239 82.57 32.82 11.72
N ALA A 240 82.78 31.91 12.66
CA ALA A 240 84.10 31.69 13.27
C ALA A 240 85.16 31.13 12.28
N CYS A 241 84.74 30.30 11.34
CA CYS A 241 85.59 29.79 10.27
C CYS A 241 85.97 30.93 9.32
N GLN A 242 85.02 31.76 8.89
CA GLN A 242 85.25 32.88 7.95
C GLN A 242 86.16 33.95 8.43
N GLN A 243 86.40 34.02 9.73
CA GLN A 243 87.42 34.93 10.33
C GLN A 243 88.87 34.44 10.15
N LYS A 244 89.08 33.21 9.69
CA LYS A 244 90.41 32.63 9.42
C LYS A 244 90.81 32.83 7.97
N LEU A 245 92.15 33.11 7.74
CA LEU A 245 92.72 33.31 6.40
C LEU A 245 92.54 32.11 5.46
N SER A 246 92.40 30.91 5.98
CA SER A 246 92.15 29.67 5.23
C SER A 246 91.05 28.90 5.92
N CYS A 247 89.80 29.28 5.64
CA CYS A 247 88.63 28.54 6.10
C CYS A 247 88.20 27.48 5.08
N ASP A 248 88.23 26.20 5.48
CA ASP A 248 87.51 25.13 4.78
C ASP A 248 86.19 24.93 5.51
N ALA A 249 85.09 25.32 4.88
CA ALA A 249 83.75 25.19 5.42
C ALA A 249 83.06 23.83 5.06
N THR A 250 83.71 22.98 4.25
CA THR A 250 83.19 21.69 3.82
C THR A 250 82.74 20.80 4.99
N PRO A 251 83.56 20.65 6.08
CA PRO A 251 83.13 19.86 7.24
C PRO A 251 81.91 20.40 7.96
N LEU A 252 81.63 21.71 7.90
CA LEU A 252 80.43 22.31 8.50
C LEU A 252 79.16 22.02 7.67
N TYR A 253 79.33 22.06 6.35
CA TYR A 253 78.22 21.65 5.46
C TYR A 253 77.86 20.17 5.64
N ASP A 254 78.88 19.28 5.67
CA ASP A 254 78.70 17.85 5.89
C ASP A 254 78.03 17.55 7.24
N ALA A 255 78.47 18.22 8.30
CA ALA A 255 77.90 18.05 9.63
C ALA A 255 76.42 18.51 9.70
N ARG A 256 76.11 19.66 9.07
CA ARG A 256 74.72 20.14 8.94
C ARG A 256 73.83 19.13 8.20
N ASP A 257 74.29 18.74 7.03
CA ASP A 257 73.48 17.87 6.16
C ASP A 257 73.29 16.50 6.80
N LYS A 258 74.27 15.97 7.48
CA LYS A 258 74.22 14.76 8.29
C LYS A 258 73.20 14.92 9.45
N ALA A 259 73.28 16.01 10.22
CA ALA A 259 72.38 16.26 11.34
C ALA A 259 70.89 16.37 10.84
N PHE A 260 70.67 17.06 9.71
CA PHE A 260 69.36 17.20 9.13
C PHE A 260 68.76 15.83 8.61
N ALA A 261 69.62 15.06 7.94
CA ALA A 261 69.26 13.76 7.48
C ALA A 261 68.88 12.76 8.61
N GLU A 262 69.73 12.74 9.67
CA GLU A 262 69.47 11.91 10.85
C GLU A 262 68.17 12.29 11.56
N HIS A 263 67.92 13.60 11.75
CA HIS A 263 66.70 14.06 12.39
C HIS A 263 65.46 13.77 11.57
N ARG A 264 65.48 14.04 10.24
CA ARG A 264 64.39 13.69 9.33
C ARG A 264 64.09 12.19 9.33
N ASN A 265 65.13 11.36 9.27
CA ASN A 265 64.97 9.91 9.31
C ASN A 265 64.35 9.45 10.64
N ALA A 266 64.78 9.99 11.77
CA ALA A 266 64.21 9.69 13.08
C ALA A 266 62.71 10.12 13.15
N TYR A 267 62.38 11.31 12.64
CA TYR A 267 61.04 11.83 12.57
C TYR A 267 60.11 10.91 11.73
N TYR A 268 60.48 10.61 10.48
CA TYR A 268 59.66 9.76 9.61
C TYR A 268 59.51 8.34 10.14
N THR A 269 60.58 7.79 10.76
CA THR A 269 60.52 6.47 11.40
C THR A 269 59.50 6.47 12.53
N LYS A 270 59.53 7.46 13.42
CA LYS A 270 58.61 7.59 14.54
C LYS A 270 57.19 7.84 14.10
N HIS A 271 56.98 8.74 13.11
CA HIS A 271 55.70 9.02 12.52
C HIS A 271 55.05 7.73 11.91
N THR A 272 55.81 6.98 11.10
CA THR A 272 55.35 5.74 10.48
C THR A 272 55.02 4.67 11.52
N GLN A 273 55.82 4.53 12.57
CA GLN A 273 55.54 3.59 13.66
C GLN A 273 54.27 3.97 14.41
N MET A 274 54.06 5.26 14.73
CA MET A 274 52.84 5.71 15.39
C MET A 274 51.60 5.54 14.53
N ALA A 275 51.65 5.87 13.23
CA ALA A 275 50.58 5.67 12.30
C ALA A 275 50.23 4.16 12.10
N GLY A 276 51.25 3.31 12.09
CA GLY A 276 51.08 1.85 12.09
C GLY A 276 50.35 1.37 13.34
N LYS A 277 50.79 1.78 14.51
CA LYS A 277 50.18 1.42 15.80
C LYS A 277 48.71 1.88 15.88
N ILE A 278 48.42 3.10 15.42
CA ILE A 278 47.03 3.59 15.37
C ILE A 278 46.15 2.68 14.50
N ARG A 279 46.63 2.25 13.32
CA ARG A 279 45.89 1.32 12.44
C ARG A 279 45.67 -0.02 13.11
N GLU A 280 46.68 -0.58 13.77
CA GLU A 280 46.57 -1.87 14.48
C GLU A 280 45.57 -1.78 15.64
N ASP A 281 45.65 -0.74 16.46
CA ASP A 281 44.72 -0.49 17.57
C ASP A 281 43.27 -0.35 17.07
N MET A 282 43.07 0.45 16.01
CA MET A 282 41.75 0.63 15.43
C MET A 282 41.19 -0.67 14.83
N ALA A 283 42.02 -1.46 14.15
CA ALA A 283 41.64 -2.75 13.62
C ALA A 283 41.24 -3.76 14.73
N ALA A 284 42.00 -3.76 15.84
CA ALA A 284 41.63 -4.59 16.99
C ALA A 284 40.28 -4.21 17.59
N LEU A 285 39.99 -2.91 17.74
CA LEU A 285 38.69 -2.41 18.21
C LEU A 285 37.56 -2.75 17.22
N ASP A 286 37.79 -2.52 15.92
CA ASP A 286 36.81 -2.89 14.86
C ASP A 286 36.50 -4.40 14.90
N ASN A 287 37.49 -5.26 15.04
CA ASN A 287 37.33 -6.72 15.16
C ASN A 287 36.54 -7.13 16.40
N ASN A 288 36.71 -6.41 17.53
CA ASN A 288 35.92 -6.67 18.75
C ASN A 288 34.45 -6.26 18.57
N VAL A 289 34.18 -5.20 17.84
CA VAL A 289 32.82 -4.66 17.61
C VAL A 289 32.07 -5.37 16.48
N ALA A 290 32.78 -5.89 15.48
CA ALA A 290 32.19 -6.52 14.29
C ALA A 290 31.18 -7.64 14.61
N PRO A 291 31.46 -8.63 15.50
CA PRO A 291 30.50 -9.66 15.85
C PRO A 291 29.27 -9.13 16.54
N LEU A 292 29.41 -8.10 17.41
CA LEU A 292 28.28 -7.48 18.10
C LEU A 292 27.36 -6.75 17.11
N ARG A 293 27.92 -6.05 16.12
CA ARG A 293 27.17 -5.40 15.05
C ARG A 293 26.44 -6.42 14.15
N LYS A 294 27.09 -7.53 13.86
CA LYS A 294 26.48 -8.61 13.08
C LYS A 294 25.26 -9.16 13.82
N GLU A 295 25.41 -9.52 15.10
CA GLU A 295 24.31 -10.02 15.94
C GLU A 295 23.18 -8.99 16.02
N GLN A 296 23.49 -7.72 16.27
CA GLN A 296 22.52 -6.63 16.29
C GLN A 296 21.77 -6.51 14.96
N GLY A 297 22.46 -6.64 13.83
CA GLY A 297 21.86 -6.63 12.49
C GLY A 297 20.83 -7.74 12.29
N GLU A 298 21.14 -8.96 12.74
CA GLU A 298 20.20 -10.08 12.65
C GLU A 298 18.99 -9.90 13.56
N LEU A 299 19.18 -9.39 14.78
CA LEU A 299 18.04 -9.10 15.68
C LEU A 299 17.16 -7.97 15.12
N ARG A 300 17.72 -6.95 14.50
CA ARG A 300 16.96 -5.88 13.83
C ARG A 300 16.13 -6.39 12.66
N LYS A 301 16.68 -7.31 11.85
CA LYS A 301 15.91 -7.96 10.77
C LYS A 301 14.70 -8.73 11.31
N GLN A 302 14.91 -9.51 12.37
CA GLN A 302 13.82 -10.24 13.05
C GLN A 302 12.77 -9.28 13.60
N LEU A 303 13.19 -8.20 14.25
CA LEU A 303 12.28 -7.19 14.79
C LEU A 303 11.42 -6.55 13.69
N VAL A 304 12.02 -6.15 12.58
CA VAL A 304 11.30 -5.56 11.44
C VAL A 304 10.26 -6.53 10.87
N ALA A 305 10.60 -7.81 10.70
CA ALA A 305 9.67 -8.82 10.22
C ALA A 305 8.43 -8.94 11.13
N LEU A 306 8.64 -9.00 12.45
CA LEU A 306 7.56 -9.06 13.43
C LEU A 306 6.72 -7.75 13.48
N GLU A 307 7.35 -6.60 13.33
CA GLU A 307 6.65 -5.31 13.29
C GLU A 307 5.77 -5.17 12.05
N VAL A 308 6.21 -5.67 10.89
CA VAL A 308 5.42 -5.68 9.66
C VAL A 308 4.20 -6.59 9.82
N SER A 309 4.42 -7.86 10.22
CA SER A 309 3.34 -8.85 10.44
C SER A 309 2.28 -8.34 11.42
N THR A 310 2.71 -7.81 12.57
CA THR A 310 1.80 -7.29 13.59
C THR A 310 1.00 -6.08 13.11
N ARG A 311 1.63 -5.17 12.36
CA ARG A 311 0.97 -3.98 11.80
C ARG A 311 -0.08 -4.36 10.76
N GLU A 312 0.23 -5.30 9.87
CA GLU A 312 -0.71 -5.80 8.85
C GLU A 312 -1.92 -6.44 9.52
N PHE A 313 -1.71 -7.33 10.47
CA PHE A 313 -2.81 -7.92 11.23
C PHE A 313 -3.67 -6.86 11.94
N THR A 314 -3.05 -5.88 12.61
CA THR A 314 -3.77 -4.83 13.35
C THR A 314 -4.65 -4.01 12.41
N ARG A 315 -4.16 -3.68 11.23
CA ARG A 315 -4.91 -2.97 10.18
C ARG A 315 -6.10 -3.78 9.71
N ASP A 316 -5.88 -5.05 9.34
CA ASP A 316 -6.90 -5.93 8.78
C ASP A 316 -8.00 -6.21 9.80
N TYR A 317 -7.61 -6.47 11.06
CA TYR A 317 -8.55 -6.68 12.15
C TYR A 317 -9.38 -5.44 12.49
N LYS A 318 -8.77 -4.26 12.44
CA LYS A 318 -9.48 -3.00 12.61
C LYS A 318 -10.55 -2.82 11.52
N TRP A 319 -10.19 -2.98 10.25
CA TRP A 319 -11.13 -2.88 9.14
C TRP A 319 -12.27 -3.89 9.25
N TRP A 320 -11.95 -5.12 9.62
CA TRP A 320 -12.95 -6.16 9.88
C TRP A 320 -13.95 -5.72 10.94
N ARG A 321 -13.47 -5.25 12.09
CA ARG A 321 -14.33 -4.79 13.19
C ARG A 321 -15.21 -3.61 12.80
N GLU A 322 -14.64 -2.61 12.14
CA GLU A 322 -15.35 -1.43 11.67
C GLU A 322 -16.46 -1.79 10.68
N ALA A 323 -16.20 -2.70 9.74
CA ALA A 323 -17.19 -3.18 8.77
C ALA A 323 -18.36 -3.91 9.46
N LEU A 324 -18.07 -4.81 10.42
CA LEU A 324 -19.12 -5.49 11.18
C LEU A 324 -19.97 -4.50 12.00
N GLU A 325 -19.35 -3.56 12.69
CA GLU A 325 -20.08 -2.55 13.46
C GLU A 325 -20.96 -1.67 12.58
N LYS A 326 -20.47 -1.25 11.41
CA LYS A 326 -21.24 -0.50 10.44
C LYS A 326 -22.44 -1.30 9.97
N MET A 327 -22.26 -2.54 9.53
CA MET A 327 -23.35 -3.39 9.05
C MET A 327 -24.40 -3.68 10.14
N LYS A 328 -23.99 -3.85 11.39
CA LYS A 328 -24.92 -3.95 12.53
C LYS A 328 -25.74 -2.68 12.71
N LYS A 329 -25.09 -1.52 12.69
CA LYS A 329 -25.75 -0.21 12.82
C LYS A 329 -26.76 0.06 11.70
N GLU A 330 -26.45 -0.40 10.49
CA GLU A 330 -27.32 -0.27 9.31
C GLU A 330 -28.41 -1.36 9.24
N GLY A 331 -28.41 -2.32 10.17
CA GLY A 331 -29.38 -3.42 10.21
C GLY A 331 -29.18 -4.46 9.11
N ILE A 332 -28.03 -4.51 8.47
CA ILE A 332 -27.68 -5.49 7.42
C ILE A 332 -27.43 -6.85 8.04
N ILE A 333 -26.77 -6.88 9.18
CA ILE A 333 -26.52 -8.09 9.99
C ILE A 333 -27.03 -7.87 11.44
N GLN A 334 -27.34 -8.99 12.12
CA GLN A 334 -27.80 -8.99 13.52
C GLN A 334 -26.68 -9.02 14.52
#